data_bf84d0c12fd7e933f950e2f76264db84
#
_entry.id   bf84d0c12fd7e933f950e2f76264db84
#
_cell.length_a   1.000
_cell.length_b   1.000
_cell.length_c   1.000
_cell.angle_alpha   90.00
_cell.angle_beta   90.00
_cell.angle_gamma   90.00
#
_symmetry.space_group_name_H-M   'P 1'
#
loop_
_entity.id
_entity.type
_entity.pdbx_description
1 polymer ?
#
loop_
_entity_poly.entity_id
_entity_poly.type
_entity_poly.pdbx_seq_one_letter_code
_entity_poly.pdbx_strand_id
1 'polypeptide(L)'
;MIENTFQQPVKVVSSLQEASCSLQSAEFSAVLVDQWATEAEPGQADYLIHHLGGAVPVFVNFGISGLERISRELRAALYRRGRETLLAQQNARILLRNSFKDDVTALLLSCGVILDDPALSPGLAVRVQTIEAIANRMKERLLSEEDAAAAVSGP
;
A
#
# COMPACT_ATOMS: atom_id res chain seq x y z
N MET A 1 25.25 1.81 -17.55
CA MET A 1 25.78 2.58 -16.40
C MET A 1 24.78 2.70 -15.25
N ILE A 2 23.50 3.03 -15.48
CA ILE A 2 22.43 3.03 -14.45
C ILE A 2 22.20 1.60 -13.91
N GLU A 3 22.17 0.58 -14.78
CA GLU A 3 22.07 -0.84 -14.41
C GLU A 3 23.08 -1.25 -13.32
N ASN A 4 24.36 -0.85 -13.50
CA ASN A 4 25.42 -1.19 -12.55
C ASN A 4 25.26 -0.48 -11.21
N THR A 5 24.65 0.72 -11.21
CA THR A 5 24.45 1.53 -9.99
C THR A 5 23.31 0.99 -9.14
N PHE A 6 22.28 0.43 -9.75
CA PHE A 6 21.07 -0.05 -9.06
C PHE A 6 20.95 -1.57 -9.05
N GLN A 7 21.83 -2.30 -9.75
CA GLN A 7 21.77 -3.77 -9.92
C GLN A 7 20.39 -4.25 -10.38
N GLN A 8 19.73 -3.44 -11.20
CA GLN A 8 18.40 -3.68 -11.74
C GLN A 8 18.44 -3.61 -13.25
N PRO A 9 17.68 -4.46 -13.97
CA PRO A 9 17.60 -4.40 -15.42
C PRO A 9 17.00 -3.07 -15.87
N VAL A 10 17.61 -2.46 -16.87
CA VAL A 10 17.14 -1.20 -17.46
C VAL A 10 16.68 -1.44 -18.88
N LYS A 11 15.43 -1.09 -19.18
CA LYS A 11 14.91 -1.06 -20.54
C LYS A 11 14.98 0.37 -21.06
N VAL A 12 15.70 0.57 -22.17
CA VAL A 12 15.76 1.85 -22.86
C VAL A 12 14.78 1.81 -24.02
N VAL A 13 14.00 2.86 -24.17
CA VAL A 13 13.01 3.04 -25.24
C VAL A 13 13.22 4.38 -25.92
N SER A 14 12.79 4.50 -27.17
CA SER A 14 13.05 5.68 -28.00
C SER A 14 11.89 6.68 -28.07
N SER A 15 10.70 6.30 -27.54
CA SER A 15 9.51 7.15 -27.57
C SER A 15 8.64 6.97 -26.32
N LEU A 16 7.80 7.98 -26.01
CA LEU A 16 6.82 7.90 -24.93
C LEU A 16 5.76 6.82 -25.17
N GLN A 17 5.41 6.59 -26.44
CA GLN A 17 4.48 5.53 -26.82
C GLN A 17 5.04 4.13 -26.54
N GLU A 18 6.29 3.89 -26.88
CA GLU A 18 6.99 2.63 -26.60
C GLU A 18 7.14 2.41 -25.08
N ALA A 19 7.41 3.48 -24.33
CA ALA A 19 7.44 3.45 -22.87
C ALA A 19 6.08 3.02 -22.28
N SER A 20 4.98 3.61 -22.77
CA SER A 20 3.63 3.26 -22.33
C SER A 20 3.28 1.79 -22.62
N CYS A 21 3.61 1.28 -23.81
CA CYS A 21 3.42 -0.13 -24.14
C CYS A 21 4.24 -1.07 -23.23
N SER A 22 5.46 -0.64 -22.88
CA SER A 22 6.31 -1.40 -21.97
C SER A 22 5.75 -1.47 -20.56
N LEU A 23 5.20 -0.38 -20.05
CA LEU A 23 4.57 -0.30 -18.73
C LEU A 23 3.30 -1.15 -18.63
N GLN A 24 2.58 -1.35 -19.74
CA GLN A 24 1.42 -2.23 -19.77
C GLN A 24 1.80 -3.72 -19.77
N SER A 25 3.01 -4.06 -20.23
CA SER A 25 3.46 -5.44 -20.40
C SER A 25 4.33 -5.94 -19.25
N ALA A 26 4.90 -5.05 -18.43
CA ALA A 26 5.78 -5.41 -17.32
C ALA A 26 5.72 -4.36 -16.20
N GLU A 27 6.04 -4.79 -14.97
CA GLU A 27 6.15 -3.91 -13.83
C GLU A 27 7.54 -3.27 -13.75
N PHE A 28 7.55 -1.96 -13.50
CA PHE A 28 8.78 -1.18 -13.33
C PHE A 28 8.74 -0.45 -11.99
N SER A 29 9.90 -0.33 -11.35
CA SER A 29 10.03 0.44 -10.10
C SER A 29 10.08 1.94 -10.35
N ALA A 30 10.67 2.36 -11.47
CA ALA A 30 10.75 3.77 -11.87
C ALA A 30 10.82 3.92 -13.38
N VAL A 31 10.42 5.09 -13.85
CA VAL A 31 10.54 5.52 -15.26
C VAL A 31 11.30 6.83 -15.30
N LEU A 32 12.45 6.84 -15.97
CA LEU A 32 13.19 8.07 -16.25
C LEU A 32 12.69 8.65 -17.56
N VAL A 33 12.18 9.85 -17.51
CA VAL A 33 11.61 10.53 -18.70
C VAL A 33 12.45 11.77 -19.00
N ASP A 34 12.86 11.94 -20.25
CA ASP A 34 13.50 13.18 -20.68
C ASP A 34 12.49 14.32 -20.67
N GLN A 35 12.83 15.38 -19.96
CA GLN A 35 11.98 16.59 -19.87
C GLN A 35 11.69 17.15 -21.25
N TRP A 36 12.65 17.13 -22.15
CA TRP A 36 12.46 17.59 -23.53
C TRP A 36 11.40 16.75 -24.27
N ALA A 37 11.36 15.44 -24.07
CA ALA A 37 10.36 14.59 -24.69
C ALA A 37 8.94 14.91 -24.18
N THR A 38 8.79 15.27 -22.90
CA THR A 38 7.49 15.65 -22.34
C THR A 38 6.99 17.00 -22.87
N GLU A 39 7.90 17.91 -23.11
CA GLU A 39 7.58 19.24 -23.69
C GLU A 39 7.24 19.14 -25.18
N ALA A 40 7.90 18.22 -25.92
CA ALA A 40 7.64 18.00 -27.34
C ALA A 40 6.30 17.30 -27.62
N GLU A 41 5.90 16.37 -26.74
CA GLU A 41 4.70 15.53 -26.92
C GLU A 41 3.86 15.51 -25.64
N PRO A 42 3.23 16.61 -25.21
CA PRO A 42 2.54 16.70 -23.92
C PRO A 42 1.38 15.72 -23.78
N GLY A 43 0.62 15.44 -24.84
CA GLY A 43 -0.46 14.48 -24.81
C GLY A 43 -0.01 13.03 -24.60
N GLN A 44 1.16 12.66 -25.12
CA GLN A 44 1.74 11.33 -24.87
C GLN A 44 2.39 11.26 -23.48
N ALA A 45 2.94 12.37 -23.00
CA ALA A 45 3.45 12.46 -21.64
C ALA A 45 2.33 12.27 -20.61
N ASP A 46 1.20 12.92 -20.78
CA ASP A 46 0.02 12.73 -19.93
C ASP A 46 -0.48 11.28 -19.97
N TYR A 47 -0.55 10.70 -21.16
CA TYR A 47 -0.92 9.29 -21.30
C TYR A 47 0.05 8.35 -20.56
N LEU A 48 1.34 8.58 -20.67
CA LEU A 48 2.37 7.83 -19.95
C LEU A 48 2.17 7.94 -18.43
N ILE A 49 1.95 9.16 -17.91
CA ILE A 49 1.76 9.41 -16.48
C ILE A 49 0.54 8.65 -15.95
N HIS A 50 -0.57 8.62 -16.70
CA HIS A 50 -1.76 7.87 -16.31
C HIS A 50 -1.57 6.34 -16.32
N HIS A 51 -0.57 5.83 -17.03
CA HIS A 51 -0.29 4.40 -17.17
C HIS A 51 0.97 3.93 -16.44
N LEU A 52 1.52 4.75 -15.54
CA LEU A 52 2.70 4.39 -14.74
C LEU A 52 2.50 3.19 -13.81
N GLY A 53 1.24 2.89 -13.45
CA GLY A 53 0.96 1.85 -12.45
C GLY A 53 1.65 2.14 -11.12
N GLY A 54 2.55 1.24 -10.69
CA GLY A 54 3.37 1.40 -9.48
C GLY A 54 4.71 2.11 -9.70
N ALA A 55 5.09 2.42 -10.94
CA ALA A 55 6.39 3.00 -11.26
C ALA A 55 6.47 4.48 -10.84
N VAL A 56 7.64 4.89 -10.35
CA VAL A 56 7.91 6.28 -9.96
C VAL A 56 8.43 7.06 -11.15
N PRO A 57 7.75 8.11 -11.64
CA PRO A 57 8.27 8.96 -12.69
C PRO A 57 9.38 9.86 -12.15
N VAL A 58 10.49 9.94 -12.87
CA VAL A 58 11.59 10.86 -12.59
C VAL A 58 11.89 11.61 -13.88
N PHE A 59 11.57 12.90 -13.90
CA PHE A 59 11.81 13.77 -15.03
C PHE A 59 13.23 14.32 -14.94
N VAL A 60 14.01 14.10 -15.97
CA VAL A 60 15.42 14.49 -16.03
C VAL A 60 15.71 15.18 -17.35
N ASN A 61 16.61 16.12 -17.35
CA ASN A 61 17.16 16.69 -18.56
C ASN A 61 18.52 16.00 -18.83
N PHE A 62 18.52 15.01 -19.72
CA PHE A 62 19.74 14.25 -20.03
C PHE A 62 20.84 15.12 -20.67
N GLY A 63 20.50 16.23 -21.30
CA GLY A 63 21.49 17.13 -21.92
C GLY A 63 22.29 17.95 -20.89
N ILE A 64 21.73 18.15 -19.68
CA ILE A 64 22.34 19.02 -18.66
C ILE A 64 22.69 18.24 -17.39
N SER A 65 21.92 17.20 -17.08
CA SER A 65 22.10 16.44 -15.83
C SER A 65 23.16 15.34 -15.98
N GLY A 66 24.21 15.44 -15.19
CA GLY A 66 25.20 14.37 -15.08
C GLY A 66 24.61 13.13 -14.43
N LEU A 67 25.20 11.97 -14.69
CA LEU A 67 24.75 10.66 -14.22
C LEU A 67 24.61 10.59 -12.69
N GLU A 68 25.49 11.22 -11.94
CA GLU A 68 25.44 11.26 -10.46
C GLU A 68 24.18 11.98 -9.95
N ARG A 69 23.80 13.07 -10.62
CA ARG A 69 22.58 13.81 -10.28
C ARG A 69 21.35 12.96 -10.55
N ILE A 70 21.26 12.34 -11.74
CA ILE A 70 20.16 11.44 -12.10
C ILE A 70 20.04 10.28 -11.09
N SER A 71 21.17 9.65 -10.75
CA SER A 71 21.18 8.55 -9.78
C SER A 71 20.71 8.98 -8.41
N ARG A 72 21.07 10.18 -7.96
CA ARG A 72 20.65 10.75 -6.67
C ARG A 72 19.15 11.04 -6.66
N GLU A 73 18.64 11.66 -7.71
CA GLU A 73 17.21 11.98 -7.86
C GLU A 73 16.37 10.70 -7.90
N LEU A 74 16.82 9.69 -8.64
CA LEU A 74 16.16 8.39 -8.72
C LEU A 74 16.13 7.68 -7.35
N ARG A 75 17.26 7.64 -6.62
CA ARG A 75 17.30 7.06 -5.26
C ARG A 75 16.35 7.80 -4.31
N ALA A 76 16.35 9.13 -4.35
CA ALA A 76 15.47 9.94 -3.51
C ALA A 76 13.99 9.70 -3.81
N ALA A 77 13.64 9.55 -5.09
CA ALA A 77 12.28 9.26 -5.52
C ALA A 77 11.82 7.86 -5.09
N LEU A 78 12.64 6.83 -5.30
CA LEU A 78 12.37 5.45 -4.85
C LEU A 78 12.25 5.36 -3.32
N TYR A 79 13.13 6.04 -2.59
CA TYR A 79 13.07 6.06 -1.13
C TYR A 79 11.78 6.71 -0.61
N ARG A 80 11.38 7.85 -1.17
CA ARG A 80 10.11 8.51 -0.82
C ARG A 80 8.93 7.60 -1.07
N ARG A 81 8.87 6.98 -2.24
CA ARG A 81 7.80 6.04 -2.59
C ARG A 81 7.73 4.85 -1.64
N GLY A 82 8.89 4.26 -1.30
CA GLY A 82 8.96 3.18 -0.32
C GLY A 82 8.40 3.59 1.04
N ARG A 83 8.74 4.78 1.52
CA ARG A 83 8.18 5.32 2.77
C ARG A 83 6.67 5.57 2.69
N GLU A 84 6.20 6.17 1.61
CA GLU A 84 4.77 6.43 1.41
C GLU A 84 3.96 5.14 1.37
N THR A 85 4.46 4.13 0.65
CA THR A 85 3.82 2.81 0.59
C THR A 85 3.77 2.14 1.96
N LEU A 86 4.87 2.19 2.72
CA LEU A 86 4.92 1.64 4.07
C LEU A 86 3.93 2.33 5.01
N LEU A 87 3.89 3.67 4.99
CA LEU A 87 2.94 4.45 5.79
C LEU A 87 1.49 4.17 5.40
N ALA A 88 1.20 4.07 4.09
CA ALA A 88 -0.13 3.72 3.61
C ALA A 88 -0.56 2.33 4.07
N GLN A 89 0.34 1.34 4.02
CA GLN A 89 0.08 -0.01 4.52
C GLN A 89 -0.17 -0.03 6.05
N GLN A 90 0.63 0.72 6.81
CA GLN A 90 0.44 0.84 8.26
C GLN A 90 -0.91 1.48 8.60
N ASN A 91 -1.27 2.57 7.91
CA ASN A 91 -2.57 3.23 8.10
C ASN A 91 -3.74 2.31 7.73
N ALA A 92 -3.64 1.60 6.61
CA ALA A 92 -4.67 0.64 6.21
C ALA A 92 -4.85 -0.49 7.24
N ARG A 93 -3.74 -1.00 7.81
CA ARG A 93 -3.78 -1.98 8.91
C ARG A 93 -4.50 -1.44 10.15
N ILE A 94 -4.20 -0.20 10.56
CA ILE A 94 -4.83 0.43 11.73
C ILE A 94 -6.32 0.60 11.50
N LEU A 95 -6.72 1.12 10.33
CA LEU A 95 -8.13 1.32 9.99
C LEU A 95 -8.91 0.00 9.97
N LEU A 96 -8.35 -1.03 9.32
CA LEU A 96 -8.97 -2.35 9.26
C LEU A 96 -9.13 -2.95 10.66
N ARG A 97 -8.09 -2.86 11.49
CA ARG A 97 -8.15 -3.37 12.87
C ARG A 97 -9.20 -2.64 13.72
N ASN A 98 -9.30 -1.33 13.59
CA ASN A 98 -10.32 -0.55 14.32
C ASN A 98 -11.72 -0.95 13.87
N SER A 99 -11.96 -1.11 12.57
CA SER A 99 -13.23 -1.61 12.06
C SER A 99 -13.57 -2.99 12.63
N PHE A 100 -12.61 -3.92 12.67
CA PHE A 100 -12.84 -5.23 13.29
C PHE A 100 -13.12 -5.16 14.80
N LYS A 101 -12.48 -4.26 15.54
CA LYS A 101 -12.79 -4.04 16.96
C LYS A 101 -14.23 -3.59 17.15
N ASP A 102 -14.70 -2.65 16.32
CA ASP A 102 -16.06 -2.14 16.38
C ASP A 102 -17.07 -3.24 16.05
N ASP A 103 -16.82 -4.04 15.00
CA ASP A 103 -17.68 -5.16 14.60
C ASP A 103 -17.76 -6.23 15.69
N VAL A 104 -16.63 -6.61 16.28
CA VAL A 104 -16.58 -7.59 17.38
C VAL A 104 -17.31 -7.04 18.62
N THR A 105 -17.16 -5.76 18.92
CA THR A 105 -17.86 -5.13 20.05
C THR A 105 -19.37 -5.11 19.82
N ALA A 106 -19.83 -4.75 18.63
CA ALA A 106 -21.25 -4.79 18.26
C ALA A 106 -21.82 -6.20 18.35
N LEU A 107 -21.05 -7.21 17.91
CA LEU A 107 -21.44 -8.61 18.01
C LEU A 107 -21.59 -9.05 19.46
N LEU A 108 -20.63 -8.72 20.33
CA LEU A 108 -20.70 -9.03 21.77
C LEU A 108 -21.90 -8.37 22.45
N LEU A 109 -22.17 -7.09 22.14
CA LEU A 109 -23.35 -6.39 22.65
C LEU A 109 -24.65 -7.07 22.20
N SER A 110 -24.71 -7.48 20.92
CA SER A 110 -25.86 -8.19 20.38
C SER A 110 -26.07 -9.55 21.06
N CYS A 111 -25.01 -10.31 21.31
CA CYS A 111 -25.07 -11.55 22.06
C CYS A 111 -25.61 -11.33 23.49
N GLY A 112 -25.11 -10.29 24.18
CA GLY A 112 -25.58 -9.92 25.51
C GLY A 112 -27.08 -9.63 25.55
N VAL A 113 -27.57 -8.76 24.66
CA VAL A 113 -28.98 -8.43 24.54
C VAL A 113 -29.86 -9.67 24.31
N ILE A 114 -29.42 -10.62 23.46
CA ILE A 114 -30.15 -11.85 23.19
C ILE A 114 -30.16 -12.76 24.43
N LEU A 115 -29.04 -12.88 25.14
CA LEU A 115 -28.90 -13.74 26.30
C LEU A 115 -29.71 -13.21 27.50
N ASP A 116 -29.97 -11.91 27.56
CA ASP A 116 -30.82 -11.27 28.60
C ASP A 116 -32.34 -11.48 28.36
N ASP A 117 -32.74 -12.03 27.22
CA ASP A 117 -34.15 -12.27 26.91
C ASP A 117 -34.66 -13.47 27.73
N PRO A 118 -35.64 -13.25 28.67
CA PRO A 118 -36.20 -14.32 29.47
C PRO A 118 -36.99 -15.36 28.68
N ALA A 119 -37.38 -15.06 27.43
CA ALA A 119 -38.09 -15.97 26.55
C ALA A 119 -37.12 -16.85 25.68
N LEU A 120 -35.80 -16.67 25.87
CA LEU A 120 -34.80 -17.41 25.06
C LEU A 120 -34.82 -18.90 25.39
N SER A 121 -34.96 -19.73 24.35
CA SER A 121 -34.94 -21.17 24.53
C SER A 121 -33.51 -21.67 24.91
N PRO A 122 -33.38 -22.70 25.76
CA PRO A 122 -32.07 -23.20 26.20
C PRO A 122 -31.14 -23.60 25.04
N GLY A 123 -31.68 -24.12 23.94
CA GLY A 123 -30.91 -24.50 22.77
C GLY A 123 -30.35 -23.28 21.99
N LEU A 124 -31.08 -22.18 21.97
CA LEU A 124 -30.60 -20.94 21.38
C LEU A 124 -29.57 -20.27 22.30
N ALA A 125 -29.78 -20.27 23.60
CA ALA A 125 -28.82 -19.73 24.57
C ALA A 125 -27.43 -20.33 24.40
N VAL A 126 -27.31 -21.65 24.28
CA VAL A 126 -26.03 -22.33 24.06
C VAL A 126 -25.37 -21.90 22.76
N ARG A 127 -26.13 -21.69 21.69
CA ARG A 127 -25.59 -21.23 20.40
C ARG A 127 -25.06 -19.80 20.49
N VAL A 128 -25.81 -18.90 21.14
CA VAL A 128 -25.39 -17.51 21.33
C VAL A 128 -24.15 -17.44 22.23
N GLN A 129 -24.07 -18.22 23.30
CA GLN A 129 -22.88 -18.32 24.14
C GLN A 129 -21.65 -18.83 23.35
N THR A 130 -21.86 -19.72 22.39
CA THR A 130 -20.77 -20.18 21.51
C THR A 130 -20.26 -19.05 20.62
N ILE A 131 -21.17 -18.21 20.07
CA ILE A 131 -20.81 -17.05 19.26
C ILE A 131 -20.08 -16.01 20.12
N GLU A 132 -20.57 -15.74 21.31
CA GLU A 132 -19.95 -14.84 22.27
C GLU A 132 -18.53 -15.29 22.64
N ALA A 133 -18.31 -16.57 22.88
CA ALA A 133 -16.99 -17.14 23.16
C ALA A 133 -16.02 -16.98 21.96
N ILE A 134 -16.51 -17.10 20.73
CA ILE A 134 -15.72 -16.87 19.53
C ILE A 134 -15.36 -15.38 19.42
N ALA A 135 -16.34 -14.48 19.61
CA ALA A 135 -16.12 -13.04 19.54
C ALA A 135 -15.14 -12.56 20.62
N ASN A 136 -15.21 -13.09 21.85
CA ASN A 136 -14.24 -12.78 22.90
C ASN A 136 -12.81 -13.22 22.53
N ARG A 137 -12.63 -14.40 21.94
CA ARG A 137 -11.31 -14.83 21.44
C ARG A 137 -10.80 -13.92 20.32
N MET A 138 -11.67 -13.44 19.43
CA MET A 138 -11.28 -12.47 18.39
C MET A 138 -10.83 -11.16 19.03
N LYS A 139 -11.55 -10.66 20.04
CA LYS A 139 -11.20 -9.45 20.79
C LYS A 139 -9.82 -9.57 21.46
N GLU A 140 -9.55 -10.70 22.13
CA GLU A 140 -8.25 -10.97 22.78
C GLU A 140 -7.09 -10.98 21.78
N ARG A 141 -7.27 -11.57 20.60
CA ARG A 141 -6.27 -11.55 19.53
C ARG A 141 -5.99 -10.15 19.03
N LEU A 142 -7.03 -9.35 18.81
CA LEU A 142 -6.88 -7.96 18.37
C LEU A 142 -6.14 -7.09 19.40
N LEU A 143 -6.33 -7.34 20.68
CA LEU A 143 -5.63 -6.64 21.76
C LEU A 143 -4.18 -7.09 21.89
N SER A 144 -3.91 -8.39 21.81
CA SER A 144 -2.52 -8.92 21.89
C SER A 144 -1.64 -8.47 20.73
N GLU A 145 -2.20 -8.30 19.54
CA GLU A 145 -1.48 -7.73 18.39
C GLU A 145 -1.19 -6.22 18.58
N GLU A 146 -2.02 -5.51 19.33
CA GLU A 146 -1.80 -4.09 19.67
C GLU A 146 -0.61 -3.92 20.59
N ASP A 147 -0.54 -4.75 21.63
CA ASP A 147 0.55 -4.73 22.60
C ASP A 147 1.88 -5.11 21.93
N ALA A 148 1.86 -6.11 21.05
CA ALA A 148 3.03 -6.52 20.28
C ALA A 148 3.50 -5.43 19.31
N ALA A 149 2.59 -4.72 18.64
CA ALA A 149 2.91 -3.61 17.73
C ALA A 149 3.45 -2.40 18.49
N ALA A 150 2.92 -2.09 19.66
CA ALA A 150 3.39 -1.01 20.52
C ALA A 150 4.81 -1.29 21.07
N ALA A 151 5.11 -2.54 21.41
CA ALA A 151 6.43 -2.95 21.91
C ALA A 151 7.54 -2.83 20.84
N VAL A 152 7.21 -2.99 19.55
CA VAL A 152 8.15 -2.85 18.42
C VAL A 152 8.37 -1.38 18.02
N SER A 153 7.45 -0.49 18.37
CA SER A 153 7.47 0.94 18.01
C SER A 153 8.05 1.83 19.12
N GLY A 154 8.53 1.26 20.21
CA GLY A 154 9.22 1.97 21.30
C GLY A 154 10.59 2.49 20.86
N PRO A 155 11.07 3.58 21.44
CA PRO A 155 12.19 4.41 20.99
C PRO A 155 13.55 3.69 20.93
#